data_b1df349a029a3aa2f74afb8ffc0448e3
#
_entry.id   b1df349a029a3aa2f74afb8ffc0448e3
#
_cell.length_a   1.000
_cell.length_b   1.000
_cell.length_c   1.000
_cell.angle_alpha   90.00
_cell.angle_beta   90.00
_cell.angle_gamma   90.00
#
_symmetry.space_group_name_H-M   'P 1'
#
loop_
_entity.id
_entity.type
_entity.pdbx_description
1 polymer ?
#
loop_
_entity_poly.entity_id
_entity_poly.type
_entity_poly.pdbx_seq_one_letter_code
_entity_poly.pdbx_strand_id
1 'polypeptide(L)'
;MNTRDTLKINAKGHLEIGGADAVSLAASFGTPLYVMDEAYIRAMCSVYRDTIGSEYGGNGIVLYASKAFSCMAIYRIAASENIGVDCVSEGEIYTAVRAGFPAEKIYFHGNNKLPAELRYAVGNGVGTIVVDALSELELLDEICAGYGRKQKILLRVNPGVEAHTHHFIQTAKTDSKFGFSFADGTAENAVKCALAKKNLELQGFHCHIGSQIFEKQSFALAADKMLAFMAQVRDDIGFTASVLNLGGGYGIWYTDEDAKISADGYAEYLRAVIAEVKQKAAEYRLPLPFLAIEPGRSIVGEAGVTLYTVGAIKEIPGVKKYVAVDGGMFDNPRYALYQACLLYTSPSPRDCS
;
A
#
# COMPACT_ATOMS: atom_id res chain seq x y z
N MET A 1 -0.12 20.29 7.11
CA MET A 1 -1.06 19.81 8.12
C MET A 1 -0.30 18.86 9.01
N ASN A 2 -0.29 19.07 10.31
CA ASN A 2 0.36 18.14 11.23
C ASN A 2 -0.52 16.88 11.28
N THR A 3 0.03 15.70 11.16
CA THR A 3 -0.69 14.43 11.03
C THR A 3 -1.67 14.14 12.17
N ARG A 4 -1.66 14.94 13.25
CA ARG A 4 -2.58 14.84 14.39
C ARG A 4 -3.49 16.05 14.61
N ASP A 5 -3.57 16.97 13.68
CA ASP A 5 -4.44 18.16 13.84
C ASP A 5 -5.94 17.81 13.91
N THR A 6 -6.27 16.57 13.53
CA THR A 6 -7.63 16.01 13.56
C THR A 6 -7.96 15.27 14.87
N LEU A 7 -6.96 14.99 15.73
CA LEU A 7 -7.12 14.48 17.08
C LEU A 7 -6.92 15.61 18.10
N LYS A 8 -7.97 15.98 18.84
CA LYS A 8 -7.95 17.07 19.80
C LYS A 8 -8.62 16.66 21.09
N ILE A 9 -8.33 17.38 22.16
CA ILE A 9 -9.18 17.34 23.37
C ILE A 9 -10.13 18.54 23.29
N ASN A 10 -11.43 18.27 23.30
CA ASN A 10 -12.45 19.30 23.21
C ASN A 10 -12.69 20.00 24.58
N ALA A 11 -13.57 21.01 24.60
CA ALA A 11 -13.87 21.77 25.81
C ALA A 11 -14.49 20.94 26.96
N LYS A 12 -14.98 19.72 26.67
CA LYS A 12 -15.51 18.78 27.68
C LYS A 12 -14.40 17.85 28.23
N GLY A 13 -13.16 17.95 27.77
CA GLY A 13 -12.08 17.04 28.10
C GLY A 13 -12.15 15.70 27.35
N HIS A 14 -13.01 15.57 26.33
CA HIS A 14 -13.15 14.35 25.53
C HIS A 14 -12.22 14.39 24.31
N LEU A 15 -11.77 13.23 23.87
CA LEU A 15 -11.08 13.07 22.60
C LEU A 15 -12.07 13.41 21.47
N GLU A 16 -11.62 14.24 20.53
CA GLU A 16 -12.29 14.57 19.27
C GLU A 16 -11.52 13.99 18.11
N ILE A 17 -12.19 13.27 17.24
CA ILE A 17 -11.62 12.58 16.08
C ILE A 17 -12.27 13.16 14.83
N GLY A 18 -11.50 13.86 13.99
CA GLY A 18 -12.06 14.49 12.79
C GLY A 18 -13.25 15.42 13.05
N GLY A 19 -13.30 16.08 14.21
CA GLY A 19 -14.41 16.95 14.63
C GLY A 19 -15.55 16.24 15.36
N ALA A 20 -15.49 14.91 15.55
CA ALA A 20 -16.52 14.15 16.26
C ALA A 20 -16.07 13.76 17.68
N ASP A 21 -16.92 13.99 18.67
CA ASP A 21 -16.69 13.65 20.08
C ASP A 21 -16.73 12.13 20.28
N ALA A 22 -15.61 11.55 20.75
CA ALA A 22 -15.44 10.09 20.89
C ALA A 22 -16.46 9.47 21.86
N VAL A 23 -16.84 10.16 22.94
CA VAL A 23 -17.86 9.68 23.89
C VAL A 23 -19.24 9.63 23.24
N SER A 24 -19.56 10.64 22.42
CA SER A 24 -20.81 10.68 21.66
C SER A 24 -20.86 9.60 20.59
N LEU A 25 -19.73 9.33 19.92
CA LEU A 25 -19.63 8.22 18.95
C LEU A 25 -19.85 6.87 19.62
N ALA A 26 -19.17 6.60 20.74
CA ALA A 26 -19.35 5.37 21.51
C ALA A 26 -20.80 5.20 22.00
N ALA A 27 -21.45 6.28 22.46
CA ALA A 27 -22.86 6.24 22.88
C ALA A 27 -23.81 5.96 21.72
N SER A 28 -23.52 6.45 20.52
CA SER A 28 -24.39 6.32 19.35
C SER A 28 -24.23 4.97 18.62
N PHE A 29 -23.02 4.42 18.56
CA PHE A 29 -22.69 3.25 17.75
C PHE A 29 -22.28 2.02 18.59
N GLY A 30 -22.07 2.19 19.89
CA GLY A 30 -21.52 1.16 20.76
C GLY A 30 -20.02 1.03 20.64
N THR A 31 -19.44 0.08 21.38
CA THR A 31 -18.03 -0.33 21.35
C THR A 31 -17.94 -1.86 21.33
N PRO A 32 -16.86 -2.49 20.82
CA PRO A 32 -15.69 -1.87 20.17
C PRO A 32 -16.07 -1.14 18.88
N LEU A 33 -15.46 0.02 18.62
CA LEU A 33 -15.76 0.84 17.45
C LEU A 33 -14.49 1.33 16.77
N TYR A 34 -14.31 1.01 15.49
CA TYR A 34 -13.29 1.64 14.65
C TYR A 34 -13.82 2.97 14.12
N VAL A 35 -13.07 4.03 14.37
CA VAL A 35 -13.37 5.38 13.87
C VAL A 35 -12.27 5.79 12.92
N MET A 36 -12.63 6.20 11.70
CA MET A 36 -11.70 6.66 10.67
C MET A 36 -11.94 8.14 10.36
N ASP A 37 -10.87 8.92 10.35
CA ASP A 37 -10.92 10.33 9.97
C ASP A 37 -10.83 10.49 8.45
N GLU A 38 -11.96 10.77 7.82
CA GLU A 38 -12.06 10.95 6.38
C GLU A 38 -11.26 12.16 5.88
N ALA A 39 -11.23 13.26 6.63
CA ALA A 39 -10.51 14.47 6.23
C ALA A 39 -9.00 14.22 6.17
N TYR A 40 -8.47 13.49 7.16
CA TYR A 40 -7.08 13.05 7.15
C TYR A 40 -6.77 12.15 5.95
N ILE A 41 -7.61 11.12 5.68
CA ILE A 41 -7.43 10.20 4.55
C ILE A 41 -7.36 10.98 3.23
N ARG A 42 -8.30 11.91 3.02
CA ARG A 42 -8.33 12.75 1.81
C ARG A 42 -7.10 13.63 1.67
N ALA A 43 -6.67 14.25 2.76
CA ALA A 43 -5.46 15.07 2.78
C ALA A 43 -4.23 14.23 2.37
N MET A 44 -4.10 13.00 2.88
CA MET A 44 -3.00 12.12 2.53
C MET A 44 -3.06 11.63 1.08
N CYS A 45 -4.24 11.33 0.55
CA CYS A 45 -4.42 11.04 -0.88
C CYS A 45 -3.94 12.22 -1.75
N SER A 46 -4.32 13.45 -1.37
CA SER A 46 -3.92 14.68 -2.08
C SER A 46 -2.41 14.89 -2.06
N VAL A 47 -1.73 14.64 -0.93
CA VAL A 47 -0.27 14.78 -0.84
C VAL A 47 0.45 14.02 -1.95
N TYR A 48 0.11 12.73 -2.12
CA TYR A 48 0.75 11.90 -3.14
C TYR A 48 0.33 12.30 -4.56
N ARG A 49 -0.97 12.49 -4.79
CA ARG A 49 -1.53 12.85 -6.09
C ARG A 49 -0.95 14.17 -6.60
N ASP A 50 -0.99 15.19 -5.75
CA ASP A 50 -0.58 16.56 -6.13
C ASP A 50 0.93 16.64 -6.32
N THR A 51 1.71 15.83 -5.57
CA THR A 51 3.16 15.72 -5.79
C THR A 51 3.48 15.08 -7.15
N ILE A 52 2.78 14.00 -7.57
CA ILE A 52 2.94 13.46 -8.93
C ILE A 52 2.52 14.52 -9.97
N GLY A 53 1.44 15.23 -9.71
CA GLY A 53 0.96 16.30 -10.59
C GLY A 53 1.98 17.39 -10.83
N SER A 54 2.53 17.94 -9.76
CA SER A 54 3.48 19.06 -9.82
C SER A 54 4.89 18.66 -10.25
N GLU A 55 5.40 17.56 -9.69
CA GLU A 55 6.80 17.16 -9.89
C GLU A 55 7.01 16.23 -11.09
N TYR A 56 5.96 15.54 -11.56
CA TYR A 56 6.08 14.58 -12.68
C TYR A 56 5.14 14.90 -13.84
N GLY A 57 4.56 16.11 -13.85
CA GLY A 57 3.66 16.57 -14.92
C GLY A 57 2.38 15.73 -15.05
N GLY A 58 1.97 15.07 -13.99
CA GLY A 58 0.81 14.17 -14.00
C GLY A 58 1.03 12.83 -14.74
N ASN A 59 2.26 12.52 -15.17
CA ASN A 59 2.57 11.26 -15.85
C ASN A 59 2.68 10.09 -14.86
N GLY A 60 1.66 9.90 -14.02
CA GLY A 60 1.65 8.82 -13.04
C GLY A 60 0.35 8.69 -12.29
N ILE A 61 0.27 7.69 -11.43
CA ILE A 61 -0.90 7.37 -10.61
C ILE A 61 -0.49 6.96 -9.20
N VAL A 62 -1.30 7.37 -8.24
CA VAL A 62 -1.28 6.83 -6.87
C VAL A 62 -2.27 5.68 -6.81
N LEU A 63 -1.86 4.53 -6.32
CA LEU A 63 -2.71 3.38 -6.08
C LEU A 63 -2.83 3.18 -4.56
N TYR A 64 -4.01 3.37 -4.01
CA TYR A 64 -4.22 3.07 -2.60
C TYR A 64 -4.11 1.56 -2.36
N ALA A 65 -3.18 1.12 -1.52
CA ALA A 65 -3.02 -0.29 -1.17
C ALA A 65 -4.14 -0.74 -0.22
N SER A 66 -5.18 -1.37 -0.77
CA SER A 66 -6.44 -1.66 -0.09
C SER A 66 -6.30 -2.65 1.08
N LYS A 67 -5.26 -3.49 1.08
CA LYS A 67 -4.90 -4.37 2.22
C LYS A 67 -4.67 -3.61 3.54
N ALA A 68 -4.40 -2.29 3.49
CA ALA A 68 -4.22 -1.48 4.69
C ALA A 68 -5.55 -1.25 5.43
N PHE A 69 -6.63 -1.05 4.69
CA PHE A 69 -8.01 -0.95 5.19
C PHE A 69 -8.97 -1.08 4.02
N SER A 70 -9.84 -2.11 4.04
CA SER A 70 -10.72 -2.43 2.91
C SER A 70 -12.19 -2.42 3.34
N CYS A 71 -12.90 -1.36 2.93
CA CYS A 71 -14.35 -1.27 3.04
C CYS A 71 -14.88 -0.38 1.91
N MET A 72 -16.18 -0.41 1.63
CA MET A 72 -16.76 0.36 0.53
C MET A 72 -16.49 1.86 0.63
N ALA A 73 -16.41 2.42 1.84
CA ALA A 73 -16.19 3.85 2.05
C ALA A 73 -14.81 4.29 1.53
N ILE A 74 -13.74 3.54 1.81
CA ILE A 74 -12.39 3.91 1.37
C ILE A 74 -12.27 3.88 -0.15
N TYR A 75 -12.92 2.94 -0.84
CA TYR A 75 -12.92 2.92 -2.31
C TYR A 75 -13.66 4.12 -2.91
N ARG A 76 -14.76 4.56 -2.28
CA ARG A 76 -15.47 5.79 -2.68
C ARG A 76 -14.61 7.03 -2.47
N ILE A 77 -13.87 7.10 -1.36
CA ILE A 77 -12.92 8.18 -1.10
C ILE A 77 -11.83 8.17 -2.18
N ALA A 78 -11.18 7.03 -2.42
CA ALA A 78 -10.15 6.89 -3.45
C ALA A 78 -10.65 7.31 -4.84
N ALA A 79 -11.86 6.90 -5.22
CA ALA A 79 -12.49 7.31 -6.49
C ALA A 79 -12.68 8.84 -6.55
N SER A 80 -13.21 9.45 -5.48
CA SER A 80 -13.44 10.90 -5.42
C SER A 80 -12.16 11.72 -5.38
N GLU A 81 -11.06 11.15 -4.85
CA GLU A 81 -9.72 11.75 -4.89
C GLU A 81 -8.98 11.48 -6.22
N ASN A 82 -9.63 10.82 -7.16
CA ASN A 82 -9.08 10.51 -8.48
C ASN A 82 -7.78 9.67 -8.45
N ILE A 83 -7.62 8.81 -7.45
CA ILE A 83 -6.53 7.84 -7.36
C ILE A 83 -7.00 6.44 -7.74
N GLY A 84 -6.08 5.52 -8.07
CA GLY A 84 -6.35 4.12 -8.29
C GLY A 84 -6.30 3.31 -6.99
N VAL A 85 -6.45 1.99 -7.09
CA VAL A 85 -6.31 1.07 -5.96
C VAL A 85 -5.49 -0.17 -6.33
N ASP A 86 -4.69 -0.64 -5.38
CA ASP A 86 -4.03 -1.95 -5.37
C ASP A 86 -4.92 -2.92 -4.59
N CYS A 87 -5.42 -3.96 -5.22
CA CYS A 87 -6.20 -5.03 -4.63
C CYS A 87 -5.40 -6.34 -4.61
N VAL A 88 -5.45 -7.08 -3.51
CA VAL A 88 -4.66 -8.32 -3.33
C VAL A 88 -5.51 -9.57 -3.22
N SER A 89 -6.84 -9.47 -3.39
CA SER A 89 -7.79 -10.59 -3.38
C SER A 89 -9.04 -10.28 -4.19
N GLU A 90 -9.78 -11.34 -4.57
CA GLU A 90 -11.11 -11.21 -5.17
C GLU A 90 -12.06 -10.40 -4.29
N GLY A 91 -12.03 -10.63 -2.96
CA GLY A 91 -12.87 -9.91 -2.01
C GLY A 91 -12.64 -8.40 -2.01
N GLU A 92 -11.40 -7.95 -2.17
CA GLU A 92 -11.08 -6.53 -2.32
C GLU A 92 -11.57 -5.97 -3.66
N ILE A 93 -11.38 -6.70 -4.77
CA ILE A 93 -11.91 -6.33 -6.09
C ILE A 93 -13.45 -6.26 -6.03
N TYR A 94 -14.10 -7.27 -5.43
CA TYR A 94 -15.55 -7.28 -5.24
C TYR A 94 -16.03 -6.04 -4.48
N THR A 95 -15.37 -5.72 -3.39
CA THR A 95 -15.72 -4.56 -2.55
C THR A 95 -15.54 -3.24 -3.31
N ALA A 96 -14.45 -3.11 -4.08
CA ALA A 96 -14.20 -1.94 -4.93
C ALA A 96 -15.29 -1.78 -6.00
N VAL A 97 -15.60 -2.85 -6.75
CA VAL A 97 -16.64 -2.84 -7.79
C VAL A 97 -18.01 -2.52 -7.18
N ARG A 98 -18.35 -3.12 -6.03
CA ARG A 98 -19.61 -2.82 -5.31
C ARG A 98 -19.68 -1.40 -4.78
N ALA A 99 -18.53 -0.78 -4.48
CA ALA A 99 -18.45 0.63 -4.10
C ALA A 99 -18.65 1.59 -5.29
N GLY A 100 -18.66 1.09 -6.54
CA GLY A 100 -18.71 1.88 -7.77
C GLY A 100 -17.34 2.39 -8.20
N PHE A 101 -16.25 1.76 -7.75
CA PHE A 101 -14.90 2.16 -8.13
C PHE A 101 -14.63 1.79 -9.60
N PRO A 102 -13.98 2.68 -10.40
CA PRO A 102 -13.67 2.40 -11.80
C PRO A 102 -12.67 1.24 -11.92
N ALA A 103 -13.13 0.13 -12.50
CA ALA A 103 -12.35 -1.12 -12.55
C ALA A 103 -11.04 -0.98 -13.32
N GLU A 104 -10.99 -0.10 -14.32
CA GLU A 104 -9.79 0.22 -15.10
C GLU A 104 -8.66 0.87 -14.29
N LYS A 105 -8.97 1.40 -13.09
CA LYS A 105 -8.00 1.94 -12.13
C LYS A 105 -7.62 0.97 -11.03
N ILE A 106 -8.07 -0.29 -11.11
CA ILE A 106 -7.67 -1.37 -10.18
C ILE A 106 -6.43 -2.06 -10.72
N TYR A 107 -5.44 -2.24 -9.85
CA TYR A 107 -4.26 -3.08 -10.05
C TYR A 107 -4.40 -4.31 -9.16
N PHE A 108 -4.38 -5.51 -9.76
CA PHE A 108 -4.56 -6.75 -9.02
C PHE A 108 -3.24 -7.44 -8.75
N HIS A 109 -2.88 -7.52 -7.48
CA HIS A 109 -1.66 -8.12 -6.95
C HIS A 109 -1.90 -9.49 -6.30
N GLY A 110 -0.81 -10.16 -5.93
CA GLY A 110 -0.80 -11.43 -5.21
C GLY A 110 0.19 -12.42 -5.82
N ASN A 111 0.85 -13.21 -4.98
CA ASN A 111 1.79 -14.24 -5.41
C ASN A 111 1.13 -15.62 -5.65
N ASN A 112 -0.16 -15.73 -5.42
CA ASN A 112 -0.96 -16.92 -5.68
C ASN A 112 -2.40 -16.52 -6.01
N LYS A 113 -2.63 -16.03 -7.23
CA LYS A 113 -3.96 -15.71 -7.73
C LYS A 113 -4.61 -16.98 -8.28
N LEU A 114 -5.71 -17.37 -7.68
CA LEU A 114 -6.45 -18.56 -8.12
C LEU A 114 -7.16 -18.35 -9.48
N PRO A 115 -7.44 -19.41 -10.23
CA PRO A 115 -8.13 -19.30 -11.53
C PRO A 115 -9.48 -18.57 -11.43
N ALA A 116 -10.21 -18.72 -10.31
CA ALA A 116 -11.47 -18.02 -10.08
C ALA A 116 -11.26 -16.53 -9.91
N GLU A 117 -10.26 -16.13 -9.13
CA GLU A 117 -9.91 -14.71 -8.89
C GLU A 117 -9.47 -14.00 -10.18
N LEU A 118 -8.65 -14.66 -11.01
CA LEU A 118 -8.24 -14.13 -12.31
C LEU A 118 -9.44 -13.98 -13.25
N ARG A 119 -10.34 -14.98 -13.32
CA ARG A 119 -11.58 -14.87 -14.09
C ARG A 119 -12.45 -13.73 -13.59
N TYR A 120 -12.59 -13.58 -12.28
CA TYR A 120 -13.34 -12.49 -11.69
C TYR A 120 -12.75 -11.13 -12.07
N ALA A 121 -11.42 -10.96 -11.94
CA ALA A 121 -10.72 -9.74 -12.29
C ALA A 121 -10.88 -9.38 -13.78
N VAL A 122 -10.59 -10.33 -14.69
CA VAL A 122 -10.73 -10.14 -16.15
C VAL A 122 -12.18 -9.85 -16.53
N GLY A 123 -13.14 -10.61 -15.98
CA GLY A 123 -14.57 -10.46 -16.24
C GLY A 123 -15.12 -9.09 -15.81
N ASN A 124 -14.63 -8.53 -14.72
CA ASN A 124 -15.03 -7.20 -14.22
C ASN A 124 -14.23 -6.03 -14.82
N GLY A 125 -13.26 -6.29 -15.70
CA GLY A 125 -12.53 -5.24 -16.39
C GLY A 125 -11.44 -4.57 -15.56
N VAL A 126 -10.84 -5.30 -14.62
CA VAL A 126 -9.67 -4.82 -13.87
C VAL A 126 -8.59 -4.31 -14.84
N GLY A 127 -8.09 -3.12 -14.57
CA GLY A 127 -7.20 -2.40 -15.49
C GLY A 127 -5.87 -3.12 -15.71
N THR A 128 -5.21 -3.50 -14.63
CA THR A 128 -3.87 -4.11 -14.71
C THR A 128 -3.75 -5.29 -13.75
N ILE A 129 -3.14 -6.37 -14.19
CA ILE A 129 -2.79 -7.52 -13.33
C ILE A 129 -1.28 -7.55 -13.17
N VAL A 130 -0.82 -7.57 -11.91
CA VAL A 130 0.60 -7.67 -11.58
C VAL A 130 0.96 -9.14 -11.41
N VAL A 131 1.65 -9.69 -12.38
CA VAL A 131 2.00 -11.12 -12.48
C VAL A 131 3.22 -11.43 -11.63
N ASP A 132 3.14 -12.49 -10.86
CA ASP A 132 4.15 -12.90 -9.88
C ASP A 132 4.81 -14.25 -10.21
N ALA A 133 4.25 -15.05 -11.14
CA ALA A 133 4.75 -16.37 -11.51
C ALA A 133 4.55 -16.69 -12.99
N LEU A 134 5.42 -17.53 -13.57
CA LEU A 134 5.31 -17.96 -14.97
C LEU A 134 4.03 -18.75 -15.26
N SER A 135 3.61 -19.61 -14.33
CA SER A 135 2.36 -20.35 -14.44
C SER A 135 1.13 -19.45 -14.49
N GLU A 136 1.21 -18.28 -13.86
CA GLU A 136 0.15 -17.28 -13.92
C GLU A 136 0.03 -16.65 -15.32
N LEU A 137 1.15 -16.44 -16.03
CA LEU A 137 1.12 -15.94 -17.41
C LEU A 137 0.36 -16.87 -18.35
N GLU A 138 0.60 -18.17 -18.24
CA GLU A 138 -0.10 -19.18 -19.05
C GLU A 138 -1.61 -19.15 -18.77
N LEU A 139 -1.97 -19.27 -17.50
CA LEU A 139 -3.35 -19.29 -17.05
C LEU A 139 -4.11 -18.00 -17.42
N LEU A 140 -3.46 -16.85 -17.25
CA LEU A 140 -4.07 -15.56 -17.54
C LEU A 140 -4.30 -15.37 -19.05
N ASP A 141 -3.36 -15.80 -19.89
CA ASP A 141 -3.50 -15.74 -21.37
C ASP A 141 -4.70 -16.60 -21.82
N GLU A 142 -4.83 -17.82 -21.29
CA GLU A 142 -5.98 -18.72 -21.55
C GLU A 142 -7.31 -18.09 -21.11
N ILE A 143 -7.36 -17.51 -19.91
CA ILE A 143 -8.56 -16.85 -19.39
C ILE A 143 -8.92 -15.66 -20.30
N CYS A 144 -7.96 -14.83 -20.67
CA CYS A 144 -8.20 -13.66 -21.53
C CYS A 144 -8.69 -14.07 -22.93
N ALA A 145 -8.16 -15.17 -23.48
CA ALA A 145 -8.66 -15.75 -24.73
C ALA A 145 -10.15 -16.13 -24.63
N GLY A 146 -10.56 -16.76 -23.51
CA GLY A 146 -11.94 -17.11 -23.25
C GLY A 146 -12.91 -15.91 -23.15
N TYR A 147 -12.40 -14.75 -22.70
CA TYR A 147 -13.16 -13.50 -22.67
C TYR A 147 -13.04 -12.66 -23.95
N GLY A 148 -12.20 -13.06 -24.92
CA GLY A 148 -11.97 -12.32 -26.15
C GLY A 148 -11.37 -10.94 -25.91
N ARG A 149 -10.55 -10.75 -24.89
CA ARG A 149 -9.96 -9.46 -24.51
C ARG A 149 -8.48 -9.55 -24.21
N LYS A 150 -7.77 -8.43 -24.40
CA LYS A 150 -6.37 -8.29 -24.06
C LYS A 150 -6.23 -7.62 -22.69
N GLN A 151 -5.40 -8.21 -21.81
CA GLN A 151 -5.19 -7.74 -20.45
C GLN A 151 -3.84 -7.05 -20.31
N LYS A 152 -3.82 -5.85 -19.77
CA LYS A 152 -2.59 -5.15 -19.38
C LYS A 152 -1.98 -5.84 -18.17
N ILE A 153 -0.67 -6.06 -18.23
CA ILE A 153 0.07 -6.67 -17.13
C ILE A 153 1.33 -5.90 -16.80
N LEU A 154 1.73 -5.98 -15.53
CA LEU A 154 3.10 -5.70 -15.07
C LEU A 154 3.71 -7.00 -14.57
N LEU A 155 5.01 -7.17 -14.72
CA LEU A 155 5.73 -8.24 -14.04
C LEU A 155 6.24 -7.71 -12.70
N ARG A 156 5.96 -8.43 -11.63
CA ARG A 156 6.56 -8.16 -10.34
C ARG A 156 7.98 -8.69 -10.33
N VAL A 157 8.93 -7.82 -10.05
CA VAL A 157 10.35 -8.16 -10.02
C VAL A 157 10.97 -7.79 -8.67
N ASN A 158 12.00 -8.53 -8.29
CA ASN A 158 12.69 -8.31 -7.02
C ASN A 158 14.06 -7.66 -7.29
N PRO A 159 14.24 -6.36 -6.99
CA PRO A 159 15.49 -5.64 -7.24
C PRO A 159 16.60 -5.96 -6.23
N GLY A 160 16.35 -6.82 -5.23
CA GLY A 160 17.35 -7.16 -4.22
C GLY A 160 17.80 -5.95 -3.39
N VAL A 161 16.88 -5.06 -3.03
CA VAL A 161 17.13 -3.92 -2.13
C VAL A 161 16.76 -4.32 -0.72
N GLU A 162 17.74 -4.36 0.17
CA GLU A 162 17.48 -4.57 1.60
C GLU A 162 17.12 -3.22 2.24
N ALA A 163 15.85 -3.04 2.58
CA ALA A 163 15.45 -1.96 3.48
C ALA A 163 15.65 -2.44 4.93
N HIS A 164 16.28 -1.62 5.78
CA HIS A 164 16.42 -1.89 7.21
C HIS A 164 15.06 -1.81 7.90
N THR A 165 14.30 -2.91 7.86
CA THR A 165 12.96 -3.03 8.44
C THR A 165 12.88 -4.29 9.29
N HIS A 166 11.83 -4.40 10.12
CA HIS A 166 11.61 -5.57 10.96
C HIS A 166 11.62 -6.87 10.12
N HIS A 167 12.31 -7.92 10.60
CA HIS A 167 12.58 -9.18 9.88
C HIS A 167 11.34 -9.80 9.19
N PHE A 168 10.13 -9.62 9.74
CA PHE A 168 8.88 -10.17 9.20
C PHE A 168 8.26 -9.40 8.03
N ILE A 169 8.78 -8.20 7.70
CA ILE A 169 8.20 -7.33 6.65
C ILE A 169 9.16 -7.01 5.50
N GLN A 170 10.30 -7.70 5.44
CA GLN A 170 11.26 -7.60 4.34
C GLN A 170 10.76 -8.44 3.16
N THR A 171 10.48 -7.80 2.02
CA THR A 171 9.92 -8.46 0.82
C THR A 171 10.89 -8.53 -0.36
N ALA A 172 12.05 -7.87 -0.25
CA ALA A 172 13.00 -7.71 -1.36
C ALA A 172 14.34 -8.44 -1.15
N LYS A 173 14.40 -9.43 -0.26
CA LYS A 173 15.55 -10.32 -0.14
C LYS A 173 15.61 -11.27 -1.35
N THR A 174 16.80 -11.77 -1.67
CA THR A 174 17.01 -12.80 -2.71
C THR A 174 16.15 -14.05 -2.43
N ASP A 175 15.93 -14.37 -1.15
CA ASP A 175 14.98 -15.40 -0.68
C ASP A 175 13.61 -14.74 -0.37
N SER A 176 12.91 -14.29 -1.39
CA SER A 176 11.57 -13.73 -1.30
C SER A 176 10.57 -14.60 -2.06
N LYS A 177 9.40 -14.83 -1.45
CA LYS A 177 8.27 -15.51 -2.12
C LYS A 177 7.61 -14.66 -3.21
N PHE A 178 8.06 -13.43 -3.42
CA PHE A 178 7.45 -12.47 -4.34
C PHE A 178 8.38 -12.10 -5.47
N GLY A 179 7.83 -12.10 -6.69
CA GLY A 179 8.44 -11.54 -7.88
C GLY A 179 9.58 -12.35 -8.48
N PHE A 180 9.89 -12.04 -9.72
CA PHE A 180 11.01 -12.62 -10.45
C PHE A 180 12.33 -11.95 -10.05
N SER A 181 13.38 -12.75 -9.82
CA SER A 181 14.67 -12.23 -9.40
C SER A 181 15.48 -11.67 -10.59
N PHE A 182 16.24 -10.61 -10.33
CA PHE A 182 17.24 -10.11 -11.28
C PHE A 182 18.51 -11.00 -11.29
N ALA A 183 18.80 -11.72 -10.20
CA ALA A 183 20.09 -12.36 -10.00
C ALA A 183 20.28 -13.66 -10.78
N ASP A 184 19.20 -14.31 -11.20
CA ASP A 184 19.19 -15.66 -11.77
C ASP A 184 18.63 -15.74 -13.21
N GLY A 185 18.31 -14.60 -13.83
CA GLY A 185 17.74 -14.51 -15.16
C GLY A 185 16.25 -14.86 -15.25
N THR A 186 15.58 -15.09 -14.11
CA THR A 186 14.15 -15.43 -14.12
C THR A 186 13.29 -14.24 -14.54
N ALA A 187 13.71 -13.00 -14.24
CA ALA A 187 13.00 -11.80 -14.66
C ALA A 187 13.04 -11.62 -16.18
N GLU A 188 14.19 -11.78 -16.83
CA GLU A 188 14.35 -11.71 -18.29
C GLU A 188 13.58 -12.82 -19.01
N ASN A 189 13.57 -14.03 -18.43
CA ASN A 189 12.76 -15.12 -18.95
C ASN A 189 11.26 -14.81 -18.86
N ALA A 190 10.80 -14.24 -17.76
CA ALA A 190 9.41 -13.81 -17.59
C ALA A 190 9.00 -12.75 -18.63
N VAL A 191 9.90 -11.80 -18.95
CA VAL A 191 9.68 -10.82 -20.03
C VAL A 191 9.47 -11.52 -21.37
N LYS A 192 10.35 -12.44 -21.75
CA LYS A 192 10.26 -13.19 -23.03
C LYS A 192 8.96 -14.00 -23.09
N CYS A 193 8.60 -14.68 -21.98
CA CYS A 193 7.35 -15.42 -21.88
C CYS A 193 6.13 -14.51 -22.01
N ALA A 194 6.11 -13.36 -21.33
CA ALA A 194 5.01 -12.40 -21.41
C ALA A 194 4.81 -11.82 -22.81
N LEU A 195 5.91 -11.47 -23.50
CA LEU A 195 5.88 -10.94 -24.87
C LEU A 195 5.39 -11.98 -25.90
N ALA A 196 5.53 -13.27 -25.62
CA ALA A 196 5.02 -14.34 -26.47
C ALA A 196 3.51 -14.57 -26.32
N LYS A 197 2.85 -14.02 -25.31
CA LYS A 197 1.41 -14.19 -25.05
C LYS A 197 0.58 -13.28 -25.96
N LYS A 198 -0.47 -13.85 -26.56
CA LYS A 198 -1.30 -13.13 -27.54
C LYS A 198 -2.34 -12.21 -26.89
N ASN A 199 -2.85 -12.62 -25.71
CA ASN A 199 -3.94 -11.94 -25.03
C ASN A 199 -3.44 -11.12 -23.83
N LEU A 200 -2.12 -11.00 -23.66
CA LEU A 200 -1.50 -10.16 -22.63
C LEU A 200 -0.77 -8.99 -23.27
N GLU A 201 -0.75 -7.87 -22.55
CA GLU A 201 -0.04 -6.66 -22.95
C GLU A 201 0.90 -6.25 -21.82
N LEU A 202 2.18 -6.63 -21.95
CA LEU A 202 3.20 -6.22 -21.00
C LEU A 202 3.40 -4.70 -21.11
N GLN A 203 3.15 -3.98 -20.01
CA GLN A 203 3.33 -2.53 -19.92
C GLN A 203 4.67 -2.17 -19.27
N GLY A 204 5.15 -3.00 -18.36
CA GLY A 204 6.37 -2.72 -17.61
C GLY A 204 6.49 -3.54 -16.34
N PHE A 205 7.04 -2.92 -15.29
CA PHE A 205 7.48 -3.63 -14.11
C PHE A 205 6.94 -3.02 -12.82
N HIS A 206 6.80 -3.89 -11.82
CA HIS A 206 6.47 -3.53 -10.45
C HIS A 206 7.54 -4.07 -9.51
N CYS A 207 7.87 -3.30 -8.47
CA CYS A 207 8.60 -3.80 -7.30
C CYS A 207 7.98 -3.31 -6.00
N HIS A 208 8.26 -4.00 -4.90
CA HIS A 208 7.91 -3.56 -3.56
C HIS A 208 9.00 -4.01 -2.60
N ILE A 209 9.67 -3.06 -1.95
CA ILE A 209 10.90 -3.32 -1.19
C ILE A 209 10.67 -3.57 0.31
N GLY A 210 9.44 -3.44 0.78
CA GLY A 210 9.11 -3.70 2.18
C GLY A 210 8.03 -2.79 2.73
N SER A 211 7.87 -2.78 4.05
CA SER A 211 6.89 -1.97 4.75
C SER A 211 7.53 -1.32 5.98
N GLN A 212 7.03 -0.17 6.42
CA GLN A 212 7.55 0.61 7.54
C GLN A 212 9.00 1.09 7.29
N ILE A 213 9.23 1.66 6.10
CA ILE A 213 10.54 2.15 5.65
C ILE A 213 10.63 3.65 5.90
N PHE A 214 11.68 4.06 6.62
CA PHE A 214 11.94 5.47 6.95
C PHE A 214 13.12 6.06 6.16
N GLU A 215 13.94 5.23 5.50
CA GLU A 215 15.08 5.67 4.72
C GLU A 215 14.67 6.01 3.28
N LYS A 216 14.77 7.31 2.92
CA LYS A 216 14.50 7.80 1.55
C LYS A 216 15.39 7.11 0.50
N GLN A 217 16.63 6.81 0.88
CA GLN A 217 17.64 6.20 0.01
C GLN A 217 17.24 4.81 -0.50
N SER A 218 16.50 4.04 0.31
CA SER A 218 16.03 2.71 -0.11
C SER A 218 15.07 2.77 -1.31
N PHE A 219 14.21 3.79 -1.34
CA PHE A 219 13.30 4.01 -2.47
C PHE A 219 14.04 4.51 -3.72
N ALA A 220 15.01 5.41 -3.56
CA ALA A 220 15.84 5.90 -4.67
C ALA A 220 16.68 4.77 -5.28
N LEU A 221 17.29 3.92 -4.43
CA LEU A 221 18.05 2.76 -4.89
C LEU A 221 17.16 1.75 -5.64
N ALA A 222 15.92 1.55 -5.18
CA ALA A 222 14.97 0.69 -5.89
C ALA A 222 14.63 1.27 -7.27
N ALA A 223 14.41 2.57 -7.38
CA ALA A 223 14.15 3.25 -8.65
C ALA A 223 15.34 3.10 -9.63
N ASP A 224 16.58 3.31 -9.16
CA ASP A 224 17.78 3.15 -9.98
C ASP A 224 17.91 1.71 -10.52
N LYS A 225 17.84 0.69 -9.63
CA LYS A 225 17.91 -0.72 -10.04
C LYS A 225 16.81 -1.13 -11.03
N MET A 226 15.59 -0.62 -10.82
CA MET A 226 14.47 -0.90 -11.71
C MET A 226 14.69 -0.28 -13.10
N LEU A 227 15.19 0.95 -13.17
CA LEU A 227 15.48 1.63 -14.43
C LEU A 227 16.69 1.00 -15.15
N ALA A 228 17.72 0.57 -14.40
CA ALA A 228 18.82 -0.20 -14.98
C ALA A 228 18.31 -1.51 -15.61
N PHE A 229 17.41 -2.24 -14.93
CA PHE A 229 16.79 -3.44 -15.49
C PHE A 229 15.93 -3.13 -16.72
N MET A 230 15.15 -2.04 -16.70
CA MET A 230 14.39 -1.61 -17.88
C MET A 230 15.29 -1.32 -19.08
N ALA A 231 16.45 -0.72 -18.86
CA ALA A 231 17.43 -0.47 -19.91
C ALA A 231 18.03 -1.77 -20.45
N GLN A 232 18.40 -2.70 -19.57
CA GLN A 232 18.89 -4.03 -19.95
C GLN A 232 17.85 -4.78 -20.80
N VAL A 233 16.60 -4.81 -20.37
CA VAL A 233 15.51 -5.46 -21.12
C VAL A 233 15.31 -4.83 -22.50
N ARG A 234 15.41 -3.49 -22.61
CA ARG A 234 15.38 -2.81 -23.91
C ARG A 234 16.52 -3.26 -24.80
N ASP A 235 17.74 -3.31 -24.27
CA ASP A 235 18.95 -3.58 -25.07
C ASP A 235 19.06 -5.06 -25.46
N ASP A 236 18.71 -5.98 -24.55
CA ASP A 236 18.87 -7.43 -24.76
C ASP A 236 17.63 -8.10 -25.41
N ILE A 237 16.43 -7.56 -25.15
CA ILE A 237 15.17 -8.20 -25.58
C ILE A 237 14.41 -7.34 -26.61
N GLY A 238 14.73 -6.05 -26.71
CA GLY A 238 14.05 -5.11 -27.62
C GLY A 238 12.70 -4.60 -27.08
N PHE A 239 12.40 -4.79 -25.79
CA PHE A 239 11.16 -4.30 -25.17
C PHE A 239 11.44 -3.05 -24.34
N THR A 240 10.75 -1.95 -24.67
CA THR A 240 10.80 -0.71 -23.90
C THR A 240 9.56 -0.62 -23.00
N ALA A 241 9.78 -0.78 -21.70
CA ALA A 241 8.71 -0.69 -20.71
C ALA A 241 8.20 0.76 -20.60
N SER A 242 6.88 0.91 -20.59
CA SER A 242 6.21 2.20 -20.48
C SER A 242 5.72 2.54 -19.06
N VAL A 243 5.66 1.56 -18.17
CA VAL A 243 5.17 1.71 -16.78
C VAL A 243 6.21 1.23 -15.81
N LEU A 244 6.46 2.03 -14.78
CA LEU A 244 7.27 1.69 -13.61
C LEU A 244 6.43 1.86 -12.34
N ASN A 245 6.15 0.76 -11.64
CA ASN A 245 5.47 0.78 -10.35
C ASN A 245 6.48 0.45 -9.24
N LEU A 246 6.72 1.39 -8.35
CA LEU A 246 7.70 1.29 -7.27
C LEU A 246 7.08 0.80 -5.94
N GLY A 247 5.80 0.40 -5.96
CA GLY A 247 5.12 -0.07 -4.76
C GLY A 247 4.91 1.01 -3.72
N GLY A 248 4.79 0.57 -2.49
CA GLY A 248 4.63 1.43 -1.32
C GLY A 248 5.65 1.12 -0.24
N GLY A 249 5.22 1.16 1.01
CA GLY A 249 6.06 0.80 2.15
C GLY A 249 6.48 1.96 3.03
N TYR A 250 5.98 3.17 2.76
CA TYR A 250 6.25 4.38 3.56
C TYR A 250 5.87 4.16 5.02
N GLY A 251 6.83 4.42 5.93
CA GLY A 251 6.66 4.26 7.37
C GLY A 251 5.70 5.30 7.95
N ILE A 252 5.08 4.93 9.08
CA ILE A 252 4.29 5.84 9.90
C ILE A 252 4.76 5.76 11.35
N TRP A 253 4.47 6.78 12.12
CA TRP A 253 4.76 6.81 13.53
C TRP A 253 3.75 5.94 14.31
N TYR A 254 4.25 4.98 15.07
CA TYR A 254 3.50 4.17 16.02
C TYR A 254 3.92 4.43 17.46
N THR A 255 5.23 4.58 17.71
CA THR A 255 5.82 4.76 19.02
C THR A 255 6.75 5.96 19.02
N ASP A 256 7.20 6.40 20.20
CA ASP A 256 8.13 7.53 20.30
C ASP A 256 9.52 7.23 19.73
N GLU A 257 9.81 5.97 19.40
CA GLU A 257 11.04 5.54 18.72
C GLU A 257 10.95 5.74 17.18
N ASP A 258 9.74 5.78 16.64
CA ASP A 258 9.53 5.97 15.20
C ASP A 258 9.69 7.45 14.80
N ALA A 259 10.19 7.68 13.60
CA ALA A 259 10.24 9.02 13.03
C ALA A 259 8.82 9.52 12.70
N LYS A 260 8.50 10.74 13.14
CA LYS A 260 7.27 11.42 12.75
C LYS A 260 7.43 12.05 11.37
N ILE A 261 6.68 11.53 10.40
CA ILE A 261 6.68 12.04 9.03
C ILE A 261 5.42 12.90 8.85
N SER A 262 5.62 14.19 8.56
CA SER A 262 4.52 15.10 8.22
C SER A 262 4.01 14.84 6.79
N ALA A 263 2.87 15.42 6.43
CA ALA A 263 2.37 15.43 5.06
C ALA A 263 3.42 15.94 4.06
N ASP A 264 4.11 17.05 4.38
CA ASP A 264 5.22 17.56 3.57
C ASP A 264 6.41 16.61 3.52
N GLY A 265 6.67 15.87 4.60
CA GLY A 265 7.67 14.80 4.64
C GLY A 265 7.38 13.69 3.64
N TYR A 266 6.13 13.22 3.52
CA TYR A 266 5.78 12.24 2.48
C TYR A 266 5.91 12.80 1.07
N ALA A 267 5.56 14.08 0.86
CA ALA A 267 5.82 14.75 -0.41
C ALA A 267 7.32 14.81 -0.74
N GLU A 268 8.19 15.07 0.25
CA GLU A 268 9.65 15.03 0.07
C GLU A 268 10.19 13.65 -0.29
N TYR A 269 9.65 12.56 0.32
CA TYR A 269 10.02 11.19 -0.10
C TYR A 269 9.71 10.98 -1.57
N LEU A 270 8.51 11.36 -2.00
CA LEU A 270 8.09 11.18 -3.38
C LEU A 270 8.88 12.08 -4.35
N ARG A 271 9.19 13.33 -3.97
CA ARG A 271 10.08 14.22 -4.75
C ARG A 271 11.45 13.59 -4.98
N ALA A 272 12.04 13.01 -3.95
CA ALA A 272 13.33 12.33 -4.06
C ALA A 272 13.27 11.14 -5.03
N VAL A 273 12.22 10.31 -4.94
CA VAL A 273 11.99 9.20 -5.88
C VAL A 273 11.81 9.70 -7.31
N ILE A 274 10.99 10.73 -7.51
CA ILE A 274 10.75 11.33 -8.83
C ILE A 274 12.04 11.92 -9.43
N ALA A 275 12.85 12.61 -8.62
CA ALA A 275 14.14 13.15 -9.06
C ALA A 275 15.08 12.03 -9.53
N GLU A 276 15.17 10.93 -8.77
CA GLU A 276 15.97 9.75 -9.15
C GLU A 276 15.45 9.12 -10.45
N VAL A 277 14.12 8.93 -10.57
CA VAL A 277 13.53 8.38 -11.80
C VAL A 277 13.85 9.24 -13.01
N LYS A 278 13.75 10.57 -12.92
CA LYS A 278 14.09 11.50 -14.01
C LYS A 278 15.57 11.43 -14.38
N GLN A 279 16.44 11.46 -13.37
CA GLN A 279 17.89 11.43 -13.57
C GLN A 279 18.30 10.10 -14.24
N LYS A 280 17.85 8.97 -13.69
CA LYS A 280 18.26 7.64 -14.18
C LYS A 280 17.62 7.27 -15.51
N ALA A 281 16.39 7.70 -15.76
CA ALA A 281 15.80 7.54 -17.10
C ALA A 281 16.64 8.27 -18.18
N ALA A 282 17.12 9.48 -17.89
CA ALA A 282 18.00 10.21 -18.81
C ALA A 282 19.37 9.53 -18.95
N GLU A 283 19.99 9.07 -17.85
CA GLU A 283 21.28 8.36 -17.83
C GLU A 283 21.23 7.08 -18.65
N TYR A 284 20.18 6.28 -18.47
CA TYR A 284 19.97 5.03 -19.22
C TYR A 284 19.31 5.21 -20.59
N ARG A 285 19.05 6.47 -21.00
CA ARG A 285 18.40 6.79 -22.29
C ARG A 285 17.05 6.10 -22.46
N LEU A 286 16.28 6.04 -21.39
CA LEU A 286 14.91 5.55 -21.37
C LEU A 286 13.93 6.73 -21.56
N PRO A 287 12.80 6.52 -22.24
CA PRO A 287 11.67 7.45 -22.11
C PRO A 287 11.20 7.48 -20.65
N LEU A 288 10.70 8.63 -20.18
CA LEU A 288 10.14 8.71 -18.84
C LEU A 288 8.93 7.78 -18.73
N PRO A 289 8.97 6.76 -17.84
CA PRO A 289 7.85 5.84 -17.70
C PRO A 289 6.65 6.50 -17.01
N PHE A 290 5.46 5.96 -17.21
CA PHE A 290 4.32 6.25 -16.36
C PHE A 290 4.60 5.71 -14.95
N LEU A 291 4.63 6.59 -13.95
CA LEU A 291 5.02 6.24 -12.59
C LEU A 291 3.81 5.85 -11.74
N ALA A 292 3.83 4.65 -11.16
CA ALA A 292 2.86 4.23 -10.17
C ALA A 292 3.52 4.05 -8.79
N ILE A 293 2.80 4.40 -7.73
CA ILE A 293 3.18 4.18 -6.34
C ILE A 293 1.99 3.65 -5.55
N GLU A 294 2.25 2.88 -4.47
CA GLU A 294 1.22 2.14 -3.73
C GLU A 294 1.22 2.48 -2.22
N PRO A 295 0.99 3.74 -1.82
CA PRO A 295 0.84 4.06 -0.40
C PRO A 295 -0.45 3.44 0.15
N GLY A 296 -0.36 2.77 1.29
CA GLY A 296 -1.51 2.24 2.00
C GLY A 296 -1.50 2.70 3.45
N ARG A 297 -0.57 2.16 4.23
CA ARG A 297 -0.38 2.48 5.64
C ARG A 297 -0.29 3.98 5.89
N SER A 298 0.48 4.73 5.13
CA SER A 298 0.65 6.17 5.27
C SER A 298 -0.61 6.99 4.95
N ILE A 299 -1.59 6.42 4.24
CA ILE A 299 -2.88 7.07 3.99
C ILE A 299 -3.86 6.86 5.15
N VAL A 300 -3.93 5.63 5.71
CA VAL A 300 -5.00 5.28 6.65
C VAL A 300 -4.52 4.99 8.07
N GLY A 301 -3.23 4.71 8.27
CA GLY A 301 -2.75 4.19 9.56
C GLY A 301 -2.91 5.17 10.71
N GLU A 302 -2.68 6.46 10.50
CA GLU A 302 -2.86 7.49 11.51
C GLU A 302 -4.28 8.09 11.54
N ALA A 303 -5.12 7.76 10.55
CA ALA A 303 -6.52 8.18 10.50
C ALA A 303 -7.43 7.33 11.40
N GLY A 304 -6.98 6.15 11.84
CA GLY A 304 -7.80 5.18 12.54
C GLY A 304 -7.60 5.20 14.06
N VAL A 305 -8.70 5.14 14.79
CA VAL A 305 -8.73 4.98 16.25
C VAL A 305 -9.74 3.89 16.60
N THR A 306 -9.41 3.07 17.61
CA THR A 306 -10.37 2.10 18.17
C THR A 306 -10.86 2.58 19.52
N LEU A 307 -12.17 2.65 19.68
CA LEU A 307 -12.83 3.00 20.94
C LEU A 307 -13.30 1.73 21.64
N TYR A 308 -13.03 1.65 22.93
CA TYR A 308 -13.50 0.61 23.83
C TYR A 308 -14.18 1.20 25.06
N THR A 309 -15.12 0.47 25.62
CA THR A 309 -15.70 0.81 26.92
C THR A 309 -14.97 0.07 28.03
N VAL A 310 -14.56 0.81 29.06
CA VAL A 310 -13.97 0.23 30.25
C VAL A 310 -15.07 -0.48 31.08
N GLY A 311 -14.85 -1.77 31.32
CA GLY A 311 -15.69 -2.60 32.17
C GLY A 311 -15.15 -2.67 33.62
N ALA A 312 -14.65 -3.83 34.04
CA ALA A 312 -14.14 -4.03 35.38
C ALA A 312 -12.74 -3.43 35.57
N ILE A 313 -12.51 -2.81 36.70
CA ILE A 313 -11.18 -2.38 37.15
C ILE A 313 -10.81 -3.20 38.38
N LYS A 314 -9.64 -3.85 38.34
CA LYS A 314 -9.10 -4.63 39.45
C LYS A 314 -7.73 -4.09 39.83
N GLU A 315 -7.61 -3.68 41.09
CA GLU A 315 -6.33 -3.24 41.64
C GLU A 315 -5.74 -4.32 42.54
N ILE A 316 -4.46 -4.62 42.34
CA ILE A 316 -3.67 -5.47 43.23
C ILE A 316 -2.69 -4.52 43.94
N PRO A 317 -2.89 -4.23 45.25
CA PRO A 317 -2.10 -3.25 45.98
C PRO A 317 -0.61 -3.54 45.91
N GLY A 318 0.18 -2.52 45.53
CA GLY A 318 1.65 -2.64 45.42
C GLY A 318 2.14 -3.42 44.19
N VAL A 319 1.26 -3.92 43.34
CA VAL A 319 1.64 -4.69 42.14
C VAL A 319 1.19 -3.97 40.87
N LYS A 320 -0.12 -3.98 40.53
CA LYS A 320 -0.66 -3.33 39.32
C LYS A 320 -2.18 -3.18 39.34
N LYS A 321 -2.66 -2.34 38.45
CA LYS A 321 -4.08 -2.15 38.17
C LYS A 321 -4.42 -2.73 36.79
N TYR A 322 -5.42 -3.61 36.75
CA TYR A 322 -5.97 -4.14 35.50
C TYR A 322 -7.21 -3.34 35.13
N VAL A 323 -7.30 -2.91 33.89
CA VAL A 323 -8.45 -2.22 33.31
C VAL A 323 -8.96 -3.11 32.17
N ALA A 324 -10.09 -3.78 32.37
CA ALA A 324 -10.71 -4.59 31.37
C ALA A 324 -11.55 -3.71 30.41
N VAL A 325 -11.48 -4.01 29.13
CA VAL A 325 -12.26 -3.37 28.07
C VAL A 325 -13.12 -4.40 27.33
N ASP A 326 -14.13 -3.95 26.63
CA ASP A 326 -15.05 -4.78 25.84
C ASP A 326 -14.48 -5.22 24.47
N GLY A 327 -13.17 -5.21 24.32
CA GLY A 327 -12.45 -5.64 23.11
C GLY A 327 -11.37 -6.67 23.42
N GLY A 328 -10.77 -7.19 22.38
CA GLY A 328 -9.74 -8.23 22.52
C GLY A 328 -8.86 -8.41 21.28
N MET A 329 -8.15 -9.54 21.22
CA MET A 329 -7.22 -9.82 20.12
C MET A 329 -7.89 -9.92 18.75
N PHE A 330 -9.16 -10.25 18.68
CA PHE A 330 -9.88 -10.32 17.39
C PHE A 330 -10.17 -8.93 16.81
N ASP A 331 -10.26 -7.88 17.67
CA ASP A 331 -10.38 -6.49 17.20
C ASP A 331 -9.03 -5.93 16.83
N ASN A 332 -7.96 -6.29 17.59
CA ASN A 332 -6.63 -5.80 17.35
C ASN A 332 -5.58 -6.90 17.59
N PRO A 333 -5.27 -7.74 16.58
CA PRO A 333 -4.35 -8.86 16.71
C PRO A 333 -2.86 -8.45 16.74
N ARG A 334 -2.53 -7.17 16.62
CA ARG A 334 -1.14 -6.70 16.48
C ARG A 334 -0.26 -7.10 17.64
N TYR A 335 -0.77 -7.07 18.87
CA TYR A 335 -0.02 -7.51 20.04
C TYR A 335 0.41 -8.97 19.93
N ALA A 336 -0.51 -9.85 19.55
CA ALA A 336 -0.23 -11.28 19.42
C ALA A 336 0.69 -11.59 18.23
N LEU A 337 0.51 -10.90 17.11
CA LEU A 337 1.24 -11.17 15.85
C LEU A 337 2.62 -10.52 15.82
N TYR A 338 2.76 -9.33 16.38
CA TYR A 338 3.96 -8.51 16.23
C TYR A 338 4.57 -8.06 17.56
N GLN A 339 3.99 -8.48 18.70
CA GLN A 339 4.36 -7.97 20.04
C GLN A 339 4.29 -6.43 20.11
N ALA A 340 3.44 -5.84 19.31
CA ALA A 340 3.29 -4.39 19.18
C ALA A 340 2.57 -3.83 20.40
N CYS A 341 3.19 -2.83 21.02
CA CYS A 341 2.54 -2.09 22.11
C CYS A 341 1.32 -1.31 21.58
N LEU A 342 0.30 -1.17 22.43
CA LEU A 342 -0.85 -0.32 22.15
C LEU A 342 -0.61 1.06 22.78
N LEU A 343 -0.80 2.12 22.00
CA LEU A 343 -0.80 3.48 22.52
C LEU A 343 -2.16 3.77 23.15
N TYR A 344 -2.17 4.02 24.47
CA TYR A 344 -3.37 4.43 25.19
C TYR A 344 -3.36 5.95 25.38
N THR A 345 -4.49 6.57 25.19
CA THR A 345 -4.73 7.97 25.59
C THR A 345 -5.24 8.09 27.02
N SER A 346 -4.97 7.10 27.86
CA SER A 346 -5.27 7.12 29.29
C SER A 346 -4.13 7.80 30.07
N PRO A 347 -4.40 8.54 31.14
CA PRO A 347 -3.36 9.21 31.94
C PRO A 347 -2.41 8.30 32.74
N SER A 348 -2.42 7.01 32.52
CA SER A 348 -1.48 6.07 33.15
C SER A 348 -0.68 5.29 32.10
N PRO A 349 0.58 5.69 31.82
CA PRO A 349 1.42 5.07 30.77
C PRO A 349 2.25 3.88 31.24
N ARG A 350 1.91 3.17 32.30
CA ARG A 350 2.84 2.20 32.94
C ARG A 350 2.64 0.73 32.59
N ASP A 351 1.86 0.35 31.61
CA ASP A 351 1.57 -1.06 31.31
C ASP A 351 2.11 -1.56 29.95
N CYS A 352 3.23 -1.01 29.50
CA CYS A 352 3.99 -1.50 28.34
C CYS A 352 5.28 -2.22 28.72
N SER A 353 5.35 -2.85 29.90
CA SER A 353 6.48 -3.69 30.30
C SER A 353 6.07 -5.14 30.51
#